data_fd83111335908673f9560731b5e22f50
#
_entry.id   fd83111335908673f9560731b5e22f50
#
_cell.length_a   1.000
_cell.length_b   1.000
_cell.length_c   1.000
_cell.angle_alpha   90.00
_cell.angle_beta   90.00
_cell.angle_gamma   90.00
#
_symmetry.space_group_name_H-M   'P 1'
#
loop_
_entity.id
_entity.type
_entity.pdbx_description
1 polymer ?
#
loop_
_entity_poly.entity_id
_entity_poly.type
_entity_poly.pdbx_seq_one_letter_code
_entity_poly.pdbx_strand_id
1 'polypeptide(L)'
;MANTPPTVLTFAATDPSTGAGVQADIMALSSIGCYPLSVITGITVQDTVGVESVMPLDADWINEQARTILEDVSVSAFKLGLLGSVENVAVIAEIVADYPDVPLIIDPILASGRGDELSNEEMQAAMCELLFPQATLITPNSLEARRLAYYDESDEVKHSSLEECALRLLGMGSEYVMITGTHERSNDVVNSLYGLQNGTPGLIKDYHWERLPGSYHGSGCTLTSAITACLAHGLTMEEAVHEAQEFTWQTLRHAFRPGMGQFIPDRFFWARESDVQEKASELQH
;
A
#
# COMPACT_ATOMS: atom_id res chain seq x y z
N MET A 1 -14.69 21.84 19.98
CA MET A 1 -15.08 20.66 19.16
C MET A 1 -13.81 19.83 19.02
N ALA A 2 -13.86 18.52 19.20
CA ALA A 2 -12.71 17.68 18.91
C ALA A 2 -12.39 17.82 17.40
N ASN A 3 -11.09 17.92 17.04
CA ASN A 3 -10.70 17.93 15.64
C ASN A 3 -11.16 16.61 15.00
N THR A 4 -11.92 16.71 13.92
CA THR A 4 -12.30 15.52 13.13
C THR A 4 -11.02 14.91 12.55
N PRO A 5 -10.78 13.60 12.73
CA PRO A 5 -9.60 12.96 12.15
C PRO A 5 -9.66 13.03 10.61
N PRO A 6 -8.51 13.09 9.93
CA PRO A 6 -8.49 13.00 8.48
C PRO A 6 -9.14 11.68 8.02
N THR A 7 -9.91 11.75 6.94
CA THR A 7 -10.67 10.61 6.42
C THR A 7 -9.96 10.05 5.20
N VAL A 8 -9.71 8.75 5.17
CA VAL A 8 -9.07 8.06 4.05
C VAL A 8 -10.02 6.99 3.51
N LEU A 9 -10.26 7.01 2.19
CA LEU A 9 -11.02 5.95 1.52
C LEU A 9 -10.07 4.96 0.87
N THR A 10 -10.14 3.70 1.32
CA THR A 10 -9.37 2.60 0.72
C THR A 10 -10.24 1.74 -0.18
N PHE A 11 -9.71 1.36 -1.35
CA PHE A 11 -10.26 0.37 -2.27
C PHE A 11 -9.36 -0.86 -2.22
N ALA A 12 -9.85 -1.96 -1.69
CA ALA A 12 -9.06 -3.18 -1.55
C ALA A 12 -9.94 -4.43 -1.42
N ALA A 13 -9.40 -5.59 -1.81
CA ALA A 13 -10.01 -6.86 -1.51
C ALA A 13 -9.90 -7.21 -0.02
N THR A 14 -10.77 -8.10 0.46
CA THR A 14 -10.73 -8.60 1.83
C THR A 14 -9.59 -9.59 2.04
N ASP A 15 -9.14 -9.72 3.28
CA ASP A 15 -8.24 -10.79 3.75
C ASP A 15 -8.76 -11.37 5.07
N PRO A 16 -9.32 -12.61 5.07
CA PRO A 16 -9.84 -13.23 6.29
C PRO A 16 -8.79 -13.41 7.40
N SER A 17 -7.49 -13.50 7.04
CA SER A 17 -6.40 -13.59 8.03
C SER A 17 -6.07 -12.26 8.69
N THR A 18 -6.62 -11.15 8.18
CA THR A 18 -6.35 -9.76 8.61
C THR A 18 -4.89 -9.30 8.42
N GLY A 19 -4.08 -10.11 7.74
CA GLY A 19 -2.66 -9.80 7.48
C GLY A 19 -2.47 -8.69 6.46
N ALA A 20 -3.27 -8.70 5.40
CA ALA A 20 -3.25 -7.74 4.29
C ALA A 20 -4.67 -7.23 3.98
N GLY A 21 -4.89 -6.75 2.77
CA GLY A 21 -6.19 -6.31 2.26
C GLY A 21 -6.79 -5.15 3.05
N VAL A 22 -8.10 -4.96 2.86
CA VAL A 22 -8.83 -3.85 3.50
C VAL A 22 -8.73 -3.87 5.02
N GLN A 23 -8.61 -5.04 5.66
CA GLN A 23 -8.46 -5.17 7.10
C GLN A 23 -7.13 -4.58 7.59
N ALA A 24 -6.04 -4.85 6.86
CA ALA A 24 -4.74 -4.25 7.15
C ALA A 24 -4.77 -2.73 6.98
N ASP A 25 -5.41 -2.25 5.92
CA ASP A 25 -5.56 -0.83 5.63
C ASP A 25 -6.31 -0.13 6.77
N ILE A 26 -7.49 -0.64 7.15
CA ILE A 26 -8.27 -0.08 8.25
C ILE A 26 -7.47 -0.02 9.55
N MET A 27 -6.75 -1.09 9.89
CA MET A 27 -5.95 -1.12 11.12
C MET A 27 -4.77 -0.15 11.08
N ALA A 28 -4.06 -0.05 9.96
CA ALA A 28 -2.92 0.87 9.82
C ALA A 28 -3.39 2.34 9.87
N LEU A 29 -4.41 2.69 9.10
CA LEU A 29 -5.01 4.02 9.07
C LEU A 29 -5.53 4.44 10.45
N SER A 30 -6.27 3.56 11.12
CA SER A 30 -6.79 3.82 12.48
C SER A 30 -5.68 3.99 13.50
N SER A 31 -4.61 3.18 13.41
CA SER A 31 -3.46 3.26 14.34
C SER A 31 -2.71 4.60 14.24
N ILE A 32 -2.72 5.22 13.05
CA ILE A 32 -2.09 6.53 12.81
C ILE A 32 -3.07 7.69 13.01
N GLY A 33 -4.30 7.41 13.45
CA GLY A 33 -5.28 8.43 13.83
C GLY A 33 -6.14 8.95 12.69
N CYS A 34 -6.24 8.25 11.57
CA CYS A 34 -7.22 8.53 10.52
C CYS A 34 -8.55 7.84 10.78
N TYR A 35 -9.61 8.33 10.16
CA TYR A 35 -10.90 7.65 10.04
C TYR A 35 -10.95 6.89 8.71
N PRO A 36 -10.82 5.56 8.71
CA PRO A 36 -10.80 4.77 7.49
C PRO A 36 -12.20 4.49 6.98
N LEU A 37 -12.44 4.80 5.72
CA LEU A 37 -13.57 4.34 4.92
C LEU A 37 -13.09 3.24 3.98
N SER A 38 -13.97 2.33 3.57
CA SER A 38 -13.58 1.21 2.72
C SER A 38 -14.60 0.87 1.65
N VAL A 39 -14.10 0.64 0.44
CA VAL A 39 -14.80 0.04 -0.69
C VAL A 39 -14.17 -1.31 -0.95
N ILE A 40 -14.98 -2.36 -0.91
CA ILE A 40 -14.51 -3.73 -1.14
C ILE A 40 -14.46 -3.99 -2.64
N THR A 41 -13.29 -4.37 -3.14
CA THR A 41 -13.06 -4.67 -4.58
C THR A 41 -13.16 -6.15 -4.91
N GLY A 42 -13.02 -7.01 -3.92
CA GLY A 42 -13.09 -8.45 -4.07
C GLY A 42 -13.06 -9.18 -2.75
N ILE A 43 -13.39 -10.45 -2.79
CA ILE A 43 -13.32 -11.36 -1.65
C ILE A 43 -12.23 -12.39 -1.93
N THR A 44 -11.33 -12.60 -0.97
CA THR A 44 -10.30 -13.63 -1.07
C THR A 44 -10.64 -14.85 -0.22
N VAL A 45 -10.23 -16.02 -0.72
CA VAL A 45 -10.08 -17.24 0.08
C VAL A 45 -8.60 -17.38 0.34
N GLN A 46 -8.17 -17.07 1.54
CA GLN A 46 -6.76 -17.13 1.93
C GLN A 46 -6.59 -17.34 3.42
N ASP A 47 -5.40 -17.79 3.80
CA ASP A 47 -4.94 -17.92 5.17
C ASP A 47 -3.55 -17.27 5.36
N THR A 48 -2.86 -17.60 6.44
CA THR A 48 -1.52 -17.06 6.70
C THR A 48 -0.44 -17.68 5.80
N VAL A 49 -0.74 -18.74 5.06
CA VAL A 49 0.18 -19.45 4.16
C VAL A 49 0.15 -18.85 2.76
N GLY A 50 -1.04 -18.54 2.21
CA GLY A 50 -1.17 -17.98 0.87
C GLY A 50 -2.62 -17.76 0.43
N VAL A 51 -2.77 -17.26 -0.80
CA VAL A 51 -4.06 -17.00 -1.44
C VAL A 51 -4.47 -18.22 -2.28
N GLU A 52 -5.65 -18.75 -2.02
CA GLU A 52 -6.22 -19.87 -2.81
C GLU A 52 -7.04 -19.35 -3.99
N SER A 53 -7.83 -18.31 -3.77
CA SER A 53 -8.64 -17.69 -4.82
C SER A 53 -9.02 -16.24 -4.50
N VAL A 54 -9.30 -15.49 -5.56
CA VAL A 54 -9.83 -14.13 -5.50
C VAL A 54 -11.13 -14.10 -6.31
N MET A 55 -12.21 -13.60 -5.72
CA MET A 55 -13.47 -13.31 -6.38
C MET A 55 -13.61 -11.80 -6.48
N PRO A 56 -13.37 -11.17 -7.63
CA PRO A 56 -13.64 -9.76 -7.83
C PRO A 56 -15.12 -9.46 -7.61
N LEU A 57 -15.43 -8.33 -6.99
CA LEU A 57 -16.80 -7.82 -7.02
C LEU A 57 -17.08 -7.17 -8.37
N ASP A 58 -18.35 -7.16 -8.73
CA ASP A 58 -18.83 -6.45 -9.91
C ASP A 58 -18.55 -4.94 -9.81
N ALA A 59 -18.10 -4.34 -10.90
CA ALA A 59 -17.71 -2.93 -10.95
C ALA A 59 -18.86 -1.97 -10.55
N ASP A 60 -20.12 -2.34 -10.84
CA ASP A 60 -21.29 -1.55 -10.43
C ASP A 60 -21.39 -1.44 -8.90
N TRP A 61 -21.11 -2.54 -8.17
CA TRP A 61 -21.09 -2.51 -6.70
C TRP A 61 -19.97 -1.63 -6.13
N ILE A 62 -18.81 -1.60 -6.79
CA ILE A 62 -17.70 -0.73 -6.39
C ILE A 62 -18.08 0.72 -6.59
N ASN A 63 -18.67 1.05 -7.76
CA ASN A 63 -19.15 2.38 -8.04
C ASN A 63 -20.22 2.85 -7.04
N GLU A 64 -21.21 2.02 -6.75
CA GLU A 64 -22.27 2.35 -5.80
C GLU A 64 -21.74 2.56 -4.38
N GLN A 65 -20.84 1.68 -3.87
CA GLN A 65 -20.21 1.85 -2.56
C GLN A 65 -19.46 3.18 -2.49
N ALA A 66 -18.60 3.46 -3.49
CA ALA A 66 -17.76 4.64 -3.49
C ALA A 66 -18.58 5.93 -3.62
N ARG A 67 -19.49 6.00 -4.60
CA ARG A 67 -20.32 7.19 -4.82
C ARG A 67 -21.18 7.52 -3.61
N THR A 68 -21.83 6.51 -3.01
CA THR A 68 -22.68 6.70 -1.85
C THR A 68 -21.91 7.31 -0.67
N ILE A 69 -20.69 6.82 -0.40
CA ILE A 69 -19.91 7.35 0.73
C ILE A 69 -19.29 8.71 0.41
N LEU A 70 -18.87 8.95 -0.83
CA LEU A 70 -18.26 10.22 -1.26
C LEU A 70 -19.27 11.38 -1.34
N GLU A 71 -20.57 11.08 -1.50
CA GLU A 71 -21.65 12.08 -1.40
C GLU A 71 -21.87 12.58 0.03
N ASP A 72 -21.55 11.74 1.05
CA ASP A 72 -21.76 12.06 2.47
C ASP A 72 -20.49 12.56 3.16
N VAL A 73 -19.33 12.01 2.82
CA VAL A 73 -18.08 12.22 3.54
C VAL A 73 -16.98 12.76 2.63
N SER A 74 -16.41 13.91 2.99
CA SER A 74 -15.20 14.42 2.33
C SER A 74 -13.98 13.61 2.73
N VAL A 75 -13.17 13.18 1.76
CA VAL A 75 -11.94 12.40 1.99
C VAL A 75 -10.69 13.25 1.82
N SER A 76 -9.67 12.94 2.62
CA SER A 76 -8.36 13.61 2.62
C SER A 76 -7.33 12.88 1.75
N ALA A 77 -7.54 11.60 1.46
CA ALA A 77 -6.69 10.80 0.57
C ALA A 77 -7.42 9.53 0.12
N PHE A 78 -7.03 9.01 -1.04
CA PHE A 78 -7.40 7.69 -1.55
C PHE A 78 -6.24 6.71 -1.42
N LYS A 79 -6.53 5.46 -1.05
CA LYS A 79 -5.59 4.35 -1.09
C LYS A 79 -6.13 3.23 -1.97
N LEU A 80 -5.35 2.75 -2.93
CA LEU A 80 -5.69 1.56 -3.73
C LEU A 80 -4.79 0.38 -3.35
N GLY A 81 -5.43 -0.78 -3.15
CA GLY A 81 -4.75 -2.07 -2.97
C GLY A 81 -5.09 -3.05 -4.09
N LEU A 82 -5.39 -4.31 -3.77
CA LEU A 82 -5.79 -5.32 -4.75
C LEU A 82 -7.16 -4.99 -5.34
N LEU A 83 -7.22 -4.74 -6.65
CA LEU A 83 -8.44 -4.27 -7.35
C LEU A 83 -9.28 -5.40 -7.96
N GLY A 84 -8.65 -6.52 -8.33
CA GLY A 84 -9.33 -7.77 -8.68
C GLY A 84 -9.68 -7.96 -10.15
N SER A 85 -10.02 -6.92 -10.92
CA SER A 85 -10.32 -7.01 -12.36
C SER A 85 -10.00 -5.73 -13.12
N VAL A 86 -9.97 -5.80 -14.45
CA VAL A 86 -9.78 -4.65 -15.36
C VAL A 86 -10.95 -3.67 -15.23
N GLU A 87 -12.17 -4.18 -15.13
CA GLU A 87 -13.39 -3.38 -14.99
C GLU A 87 -13.34 -2.56 -13.68
N ASN A 88 -12.81 -3.17 -12.60
CA ASN A 88 -12.63 -2.49 -11.33
C ASN A 88 -11.58 -1.38 -11.43
N VAL A 89 -10.47 -1.63 -12.14
CA VAL A 89 -9.46 -0.60 -12.42
C VAL A 89 -10.09 0.58 -13.15
N ALA A 90 -10.88 0.32 -14.21
CA ALA A 90 -11.51 1.36 -15.00
C ALA A 90 -12.52 2.19 -14.19
N VAL A 91 -13.43 1.55 -13.46
CA VAL A 91 -14.43 2.28 -12.66
C VAL A 91 -13.79 3.09 -11.53
N ILE A 92 -12.75 2.57 -10.89
CA ILE A 92 -12.04 3.30 -9.84
C ILE A 92 -11.29 4.50 -10.44
N ALA A 93 -10.67 4.36 -11.63
CA ALA A 93 -10.04 5.46 -12.33
C ALA A 93 -11.03 6.60 -12.66
N GLU A 94 -12.26 6.27 -13.07
CA GLU A 94 -13.33 7.25 -13.28
C GLU A 94 -13.74 7.94 -11.97
N ILE A 95 -13.85 7.18 -10.86
CA ILE A 95 -14.22 7.73 -9.56
C ILE A 95 -13.16 8.73 -9.08
N VAL A 96 -11.88 8.36 -9.08
CA VAL A 96 -10.81 9.23 -8.55
C VAL A 96 -10.57 10.44 -9.45
N ALA A 97 -10.86 10.35 -10.75
CA ALA A 97 -10.77 11.48 -11.68
C ALA A 97 -11.72 12.64 -11.34
N ASP A 98 -12.83 12.35 -10.63
CA ASP A 98 -13.74 13.39 -10.14
C ASP A 98 -13.20 14.16 -8.93
N TYR A 99 -12.07 13.71 -8.34
CA TYR A 99 -11.44 14.28 -7.15
C TYR A 99 -9.94 14.56 -7.37
N PRO A 100 -9.56 15.39 -8.37
CA PRO A 100 -8.17 15.57 -8.78
C PRO A 100 -7.27 16.22 -7.72
N ASP A 101 -7.86 16.89 -6.73
CA ASP A 101 -7.12 17.54 -5.64
C ASP A 101 -6.89 16.60 -4.43
N VAL A 102 -7.45 15.39 -4.44
CA VAL A 102 -7.31 14.40 -3.37
C VAL A 102 -6.14 13.47 -3.69
N PRO A 103 -5.11 13.39 -2.84
CA PRO A 103 -3.97 12.50 -3.08
C PRO A 103 -4.39 11.05 -3.31
N LEU A 104 -3.86 10.42 -4.37
CA LEU A 104 -4.08 9.03 -4.74
C LEU A 104 -2.80 8.22 -4.53
N ILE A 105 -2.84 7.27 -3.60
CA ILE A 105 -1.72 6.41 -3.26
C ILE A 105 -2.04 4.96 -3.66
N ILE A 106 -1.17 4.35 -4.47
CA ILE A 106 -1.41 3.04 -5.08
C ILE A 106 -0.37 2.03 -4.61
N ASP A 107 -0.83 0.94 -4.01
CA ASP A 107 -0.07 -0.30 -3.80
C ASP A 107 -0.35 -1.22 -5.02
N PRO A 108 0.54 -1.29 -6.03
CA PRO A 108 0.26 -1.98 -7.29
C PRO A 108 0.50 -3.48 -7.16
N ILE A 109 -0.34 -4.14 -6.38
CA ILE A 109 -0.21 -5.56 -6.02
C ILE A 109 -0.36 -6.45 -7.25
N LEU A 110 0.73 -7.11 -7.67
CA LEU A 110 0.73 -8.07 -8.78
C LEU A 110 0.71 -9.52 -8.31
N ALA A 111 1.29 -9.78 -7.14
CA ALA A 111 1.35 -11.13 -6.57
C ALA A 111 1.26 -11.09 -5.04
N SER A 112 0.86 -12.21 -4.44
CA SER A 112 0.91 -12.37 -2.99
C SER A 112 2.36 -12.38 -2.48
N GLY A 113 2.56 -12.18 -1.17
CA GLY A 113 3.89 -12.29 -0.55
C GLY A 113 4.57 -13.67 -0.73
N ARG A 114 3.81 -14.69 -1.12
CA ARG A 114 4.29 -16.03 -1.49
C ARG A 114 4.61 -16.16 -2.98
N GLY A 115 4.10 -15.26 -3.82
CA GLY A 115 4.25 -15.26 -5.28
C GLY A 115 3.04 -15.80 -6.04
N ASP A 116 1.89 -15.99 -5.38
CA ASP A 116 0.64 -16.33 -6.07
C ASP A 116 0.22 -15.14 -6.93
N GLU A 117 0.04 -15.33 -8.24
CA GLU A 117 -0.35 -14.28 -9.18
C GLU A 117 -1.75 -13.73 -8.84
N LEU A 118 -1.86 -12.42 -8.69
CA LEU A 118 -3.09 -11.70 -8.34
C LEU A 118 -3.53 -10.69 -9.40
N SER A 119 -2.67 -10.43 -10.39
CA SER A 119 -2.92 -9.48 -11.47
C SER A 119 -2.37 -10.05 -12.78
N ASN A 120 -3.20 -10.06 -13.83
CA ASN A 120 -2.80 -10.45 -15.19
C ASN A 120 -2.24 -9.24 -15.97
N GLU A 121 -1.72 -9.48 -17.18
CA GLU A 121 -1.12 -8.44 -18.03
C GLU A 121 -2.13 -7.34 -18.39
N GLU A 122 -3.39 -7.68 -18.62
CA GLU A 122 -4.44 -6.71 -18.93
C GLU A 122 -4.71 -5.75 -17.75
N MET A 123 -4.73 -6.27 -16.51
CA MET A 123 -4.85 -5.43 -15.31
C MET A 123 -3.63 -4.54 -15.13
N GLN A 124 -2.41 -5.05 -15.39
CA GLN A 124 -1.18 -4.26 -15.31
C GLN A 124 -1.22 -3.11 -16.30
N ALA A 125 -1.59 -3.38 -17.56
CA ALA A 125 -1.76 -2.36 -18.58
C ALA A 125 -2.81 -1.32 -18.17
N ALA A 126 -3.98 -1.75 -17.70
CA ALA A 126 -5.04 -0.85 -17.25
C ALA A 126 -4.59 0.04 -16.07
N MET A 127 -3.86 -0.49 -15.08
CA MET A 127 -3.29 0.32 -14.00
C MET A 127 -2.31 1.36 -14.52
N CYS A 128 -1.40 0.97 -15.41
CA CYS A 128 -0.41 1.88 -15.99
C CYS A 128 -1.05 3.00 -16.83
N GLU A 129 -2.10 2.67 -17.58
CA GLU A 129 -2.75 3.61 -18.50
C GLU A 129 -3.80 4.51 -17.84
N LEU A 130 -4.54 4.00 -16.85
CA LEU A 130 -5.69 4.70 -16.29
C LEU A 130 -5.45 5.29 -14.89
N LEU A 131 -4.67 4.61 -14.05
CA LEU A 131 -4.48 4.99 -12.65
C LEU A 131 -3.16 5.73 -12.40
N PHE A 132 -2.04 5.28 -13.00
CA PHE A 132 -0.74 5.92 -12.74
C PHE A 132 -0.68 7.39 -13.16
N PRO A 133 -1.33 7.84 -14.26
CA PRO A 133 -1.38 9.26 -14.59
C PRO A 133 -2.07 10.15 -13.55
N GLN A 134 -2.83 9.56 -12.63
CA GLN A 134 -3.57 10.25 -11.56
C GLN A 134 -2.92 10.06 -10.19
N ALA A 135 -1.88 9.22 -10.11
CA ALA A 135 -1.28 8.83 -8.83
C ALA A 135 -0.35 9.91 -8.27
N THR A 136 -0.58 10.29 -7.02
CA THR A 136 0.40 11.07 -6.24
C THR A 136 1.61 10.21 -5.90
N LEU A 137 1.39 8.93 -5.54
CA LEU A 137 2.47 7.99 -5.23
C LEU A 137 2.07 6.58 -5.62
N ILE A 138 2.99 5.86 -6.24
CA ILE A 138 2.93 4.40 -6.38
C ILE A 138 4.04 3.73 -5.56
N THR A 139 3.74 2.57 -4.94
CA THR A 139 4.67 1.90 -4.00
C THR A 139 5.05 0.47 -4.42
N PRO A 140 5.50 0.23 -5.66
CA PRO A 140 5.85 -1.11 -6.10
C PRO A 140 7.05 -1.66 -5.32
N ASN A 141 7.06 -2.97 -5.07
CA ASN A 141 8.31 -3.64 -4.72
C ASN A 141 9.20 -3.81 -5.95
N SER A 142 10.45 -4.23 -5.75
CA SER A 142 11.42 -4.31 -6.86
C SER A 142 11.02 -5.27 -8.00
N LEU A 143 10.23 -6.32 -7.70
CA LEU A 143 9.72 -7.25 -8.71
C LEU A 143 8.56 -6.62 -9.50
N GLU A 144 7.64 -5.97 -8.80
CA GLU A 144 6.52 -5.24 -9.40
C GLU A 144 7.02 -4.07 -10.24
N ALA A 145 8.00 -3.31 -9.75
CA ALA A 145 8.58 -2.20 -10.49
C ALA A 145 9.15 -2.63 -11.85
N ARG A 146 9.88 -3.76 -11.90
CA ARG A 146 10.38 -4.31 -13.16
C ARG A 146 9.28 -4.76 -14.09
N ARG A 147 8.23 -5.40 -13.59
CA ARG A 147 7.09 -5.87 -14.40
C ARG A 147 6.27 -4.71 -14.96
N LEU A 148 5.96 -3.72 -14.13
CA LEU A 148 5.14 -2.56 -14.52
C LEU A 148 5.88 -1.61 -15.45
N ALA A 149 7.18 -1.38 -15.24
CA ALA A 149 7.97 -0.51 -16.08
C ALA A 149 8.11 -1.02 -17.52
N TYR A 150 7.88 -2.31 -17.76
CA TYR A 150 8.02 -2.99 -19.06
C TYR A 150 6.80 -3.87 -19.37
N TYR A 151 5.60 -3.45 -18.94
CA TYR A 151 4.38 -4.24 -19.10
C TYR A 151 4.02 -4.55 -20.55
N ASP A 152 4.50 -3.76 -21.50
CA ASP A 152 4.32 -3.89 -22.94
C ASP A 152 5.53 -4.52 -23.67
N GLU A 153 6.62 -4.86 -22.94
CA GLU A 153 7.88 -5.36 -23.51
C GLU A 153 8.28 -6.70 -22.85
N SER A 154 8.17 -7.82 -23.56
CA SER A 154 8.34 -9.16 -22.99
C SER A 154 9.78 -9.60 -22.64
N ASP A 155 10.82 -8.99 -23.21
CA ASP A 155 12.21 -9.49 -23.14
C ASP A 155 13.18 -8.69 -22.26
N GLU A 156 12.90 -7.44 -21.90
CA GLU A 156 13.84 -6.55 -21.20
C GLU A 156 13.72 -6.55 -19.66
N VAL A 157 12.67 -7.17 -19.13
CA VAL A 157 12.29 -7.15 -17.69
C VAL A 157 13.39 -7.61 -16.73
N LYS A 158 14.31 -8.47 -17.16
CA LYS A 158 15.23 -9.18 -16.25
C LYS A 158 16.51 -8.44 -15.92
N HIS A 159 16.87 -7.39 -16.62
CA HIS A 159 18.20 -6.75 -16.52
C HIS A 159 18.18 -5.25 -16.19
N SER A 160 16.98 -4.65 -16.09
CA SER A 160 16.84 -3.22 -15.81
C SER A 160 17.19 -2.87 -14.37
N SER A 161 17.89 -1.75 -14.19
CA SER A 161 18.11 -1.19 -12.87
C SER A 161 16.80 -0.68 -12.25
N LEU A 162 16.72 -0.61 -10.94
CA LEU A 162 15.52 -0.07 -10.27
C LEU A 162 15.33 1.42 -10.56
N GLU A 163 16.41 2.16 -10.79
CA GLU A 163 16.37 3.55 -11.22
C GLU A 163 15.71 3.70 -12.60
N GLU A 164 16.10 2.88 -13.58
CA GLU A 164 15.45 2.88 -14.91
C GLU A 164 13.96 2.54 -14.80
N CYS A 165 13.60 1.56 -13.98
CA CYS A 165 12.19 1.24 -13.73
C CYS A 165 11.45 2.43 -13.12
N ALA A 166 12.00 3.09 -12.11
CA ALA A 166 11.39 4.25 -11.47
C ALA A 166 11.19 5.41 -12.47
N LEU A 167 12.18 5.70 -13.29
CA LEU A 167 12.08 6.77 -14.30
C LEU A 167 11.02 6.47 -15.36
N ARG A 168 10.87 5.20 -15.78
CA ARG A 168 9.78 4.80 -16.69
C ARG A 168 8.41 4.95 -16.04
N LEU A 169 8.27 4.52 -14.79
CA LEU A 169 7.01 4.64 -14.02
C LEU A 169 6.62 6.11 -13.79
N LEU A 170 7.59 6.99 -13.48
CA LEU A 170 7.36 8.45 -13.47
C LEU A 170 6.91 8.97 -14.83
N GLY A 171 7.50 8.44 -15.91
CA GLY A 171 7.13 8.76 -17.29
C GLY A 171 5.69 8.37 -17.65
N MET A 172 5.06 7.46 -16.92
CA MET A 172 3.63 7.10 -17.05
C MET A 172 2.69 8.09 -16.35
N GLY A 173 3.23 9.08 -15.61
CA GLY A 173 2.47 10.21 -15.06
C GLY A 173 2.36 10.26 -13.54
N SER A 174 2.81 9.25 -12.80
CA SER A 174 2.84 9.33 -11.33
C SER A 174 3.75 10.46 -10.86
N GLU A 175 3.33 11.23 -9.83
CA GLU A 175 4.16 12.32 -9.29
C GLU A 175 5.40 11.77 -8.56
N TYR A 176 5.21 10.69 -7.80
CA TYR A 176 6.26 10.00 -7.05
C TYR A 176 6.19 8.49 -7.25
N VAL A 177 7.35 7.85 -7.18
CA VAL A 177 7.50 6.39 -7.17
C VAL A 177 8.39 6.01 -6.00
N MET A 178 7.91 5.14 -5.12
CA MET A 178 8.71 4.56 -4.05
C MET A 178 8.91 3.07 -4.31
N ILE A 179 10.11 2.68 -4.71
CA ILE A 179 10.44 1.27 -4.91
C ILE A 179 10.92 0.66 -3.59
N THR A 180 10.24 -0.40 -3.12
CA THR A 180 10.64 -1.11 -1.90
C THR A 180 11.63 -2.24 -2.22
N GLY A 181 12.75 -2.26 -1.46
CA GLY A 181 13.87 -3.19 -1.69
C GLY A 181 13.76 -4.53 -0.99
N THR A 182 12.58 -4.93 -0.53
CA THR A 182 12.38 -6.16 0.27
C THR A 182 12.84 -7.42 -0.44
N HIS A 183 12.70 -7.50 -1.77
CA HIS A 183 13.07 -8.65 -2.59
C HIS A 183 14.51 -8.61 -3.11
N GLU A 184 15.26 -7.52 -2.86
CA GLU A 184 16.66 -7.44 -3.23
C GLU A 184 17.55 -8.22 -2.23
N ARG A 185 18.66 -8.78 -2.74
CA ARG A 185 19.64 -9.56 -1.95
C ARG A 185 20.65 -8.63 -1.28
N SER A 186 20.21 -7.88 -0.28
CA SER A 186 21.04 -6.96 0.50
C SER A 186 20.91 -7.23 1.99
N ASN A 187 21.91 -6.84 2.78
CA ASN A 187 21.85 -6.96 4.24
C ASN A 187 20.76 -6.06 4.82
N ASP A 188 20.62 -4.87 4.26
CA ASP A 188 19.56 -3.93 4.63
C ASP A 188 18.44 -3.93 3.60
N VAL A 189 17.25 -3.50 4.00
CA VAL A 189 16.17 -3.14 3.08
C VAL A 189 16.37 -1.69 2.70
N VAL A 190 16.61 -1.42 1.40
CA VAL A 190 16.74 -0.06 0.88
C VAL A 190 15.48 0.27 0.10
N ASN A 191 14.75 1.28 0.56
CA ASN A 191 13.58 1.80 -0.14
C ASN A 191 13.93 3.14 -0.75
N SER A 192 13.68 3.31 -2.06
CA SER A 192 14.12 4.47 -2.83
C SER A 192 12.92 5.28 -3.30
N LEU A 193 12.87 6.55 -2.95
CA LEU A 193 11.86 7.50 -3.38
C LEU A 193 12.37 8.29 -4.59
N TYR A 194 11.60 8.29 -5.67
CA TYR A 194 11.86 9.01 -6.91
C TYR A 194 10.75 10.02 -7.17
N GLY A 195 11.09 11.10 -7.87
CA GLY A 195 10.15 12.16 -8.24
C GLY A 195 10.87 13.27 -9.01
N LEU A 196 10.21 14.40 -9.17
CA LEU A 196 10.82 15.54 -9.86
C LEU A 196 11.69 16.36 -8.90
N GLN A 197 12.97 16.49 -9.23
CA GLN A 197 13.89 17.44 -8.60
C GLN A 197 14.24 18.55 -9.59
N ASN A 198 13.84 19.77 -9.28
CA ASN A 198 14.04 20.94 -10.18
C ASN A 198 13.53 20.69 -11.60
N GLY A 199 12.42 19.97 -11.74
CA GLY A 199 11.79 19.64 -13.02
C GLY A 199 12.43 18.46 -13.77
N THR A 200 13.39 17.76 -13.16
CA THR A 200 14.04 16.56 -13.74
C THR A 200 13.69 15.33 -12.90
N PRO A 201 13.18 14.25 -13.51
CA PRO A 201 12.95 12.99 -12.80
C PRO A 201 14.26 12.39 -12.27
N GLY A 202 14.25 11.92 -11.03
CA GLY A 202 15.42 11.29 -10.41
C GLY A 202 15.17 10.81 -9.00
N LEU A 203 16.22 10.24 -8.41
CA LEU A 203 16.22 9.79 -7.02
C LEU A 203 16.14 10.99 -6.09
N ILE A 204 15.14 11.01 -5.21
CA ILE A 204 15.02 12.00 -4.14
C ILE A 204 15.80 11.54 -2.92
N LYS A 205 15.54 10.30 -2.46
CA LYS A 205 16.14 9.79 -1.23
C LYS A 205 16.10 8.26 -1.14
N ASP A 206 17.17 7.71 -0.58
CA ASP A 206 17.22 6.32 -0.13
C ASP A 206 17.00 6.25 1.39
N TYR A 207 16.20 5.25 1.80
CA TYR A 207 15.92 4.94 3.19
C TYR A 207 16.44 3.54 3.49
N HIS A 208 17.28 3.41 4.52
CA HIS A 208 17.93 2.17 4.91
C HIS A 208 17.33 1.62 6.21
N TRP A 209 16.88 0.38 6.17
CA TRP A 209 16.26 -0.29 7.29
C TRP A 209 16.94 -1.64 7.55
N GLU A 210 17.13 -1.99 8.82
CA GLU A 210 17.56 -3.31 9.20
C GLU A 210 16.58 -4.36 8.66
N ARG A 211 17.12 -5.39 7.99
CA ARG A 211 16.31 -6.51 7.51
C ARG A 211 15.94 -7.41 8.67
N LEU A 212 14.68 -7.39 9.07
CA LEU A 212 14.15 -8.27 10.09
C LEU A 212 14.06 -9.71 9.57
N PRO A 213 14.36 -10.72 10.41
CA PRO A 213 14.27 -12.12 10.05
C PRO A 213 12.80 -12.55 9.93
N GLY A 214 12.48 -13.34 8.89
CA GLY A 214 11.15 -13.88 8.68
C GLY A 214 10.49 -13.43 7.39
N SER A 215 9.25 -13.86 7.21
CA SER A 215 8.38 -13.48 6.10
C SER A 215 7.08 -12.91 6.68
N TYR A 216 6.68 -11.75 6.19
CA TYR A 216 5.60 -10.96 6.75
C TYR A 216 4.49 -10.77 5.73
N HIS A 217 3.26 -11.11 6.13
CA HIS A 217 2.08 -10.93 5.31
C HIS A 217 1.51 -9.52 5.49
N GLY A 218 1.36 -8.77 4.40
CA GLY A 218 0.76 -7.45 4.38
C GLY A 218 1.68 -6.29 4.82
N SER A 219 3.00 -6.47 4.77
CA SER A 219 3.95 -5.37 5.02
C SER A 219 3.81 -4.23 4.01
N GLY A 220 3.58 -4.53 2.71
CA GLY A 220 3.32 -3.54 1.65
C GLY A 220 2.05 -2.75 1.94
N CYS A 221 0.92 -3.44 2.17
CA CYS A 221 -0.35 -2.80 2.50
C CYS A 221 -0.24 -1.91 3.75
N THR A 222 0.50 -2.37 4.78
CA THR A 222 0.75 -1.57 5.99
C THR A 222 1.53 -0.29 5.66
N LEU A 223 2.60 -0.41 4.88
CA LEU A 223 3.44 0.72 4.47
C LEU A 223 2.67 1.75 3.65
N THR A 224 1.98 1.29 2.60
CA THR A 224 1.21 2.17 1.72
C THR A 224 0.09 2.88 2.47
N SER A 225 -0.64 2.17 3.35
CA SER A 225 -1.67 2.77 4.21
C SER A 225 -1.10 3.76 5.21
N ALA A 226 0.09 3.48 5.77
CA ALA A 226 0.76 4.39 6.68
C ALA A 226 1.21 5.68 5.96
N ILE A 227 1.76 5.58 4.74
CA ILE A 227 2.10 6.76 3.92
C ILE A 227 0.84 7.57 3.63
N THR A 228 -0.25 6.90 3.24
CA THR A 228 -1.54 7.55 2.98
C THR A 228 -2.05 8.31 4.20
N ALA A 229 -1.97 7.71 5.40
CA ALA A 229 -2.34 8.38 6.64
C ALA A 229 -1.49 9.62 6.92
N CYS A 230 -0.17 9.51 6.78
CA CYS A 230 0.75 10.65 6.99
C CYS A 230 0.48 11.80 6.02
N LEU A 231 0.21 11.50 4.74
CA LEU A 231 -0.18 12.52 3.76
C LEU A 231 -1.54 13.15 4.10
N ALA A 232 -2.52 12.35 4.54
CA ALA A 232 -3.82 12.85 4.98
C ALA A 232 -3.72 13.76 6.21
N HIS A 233 -2.70 13.60 7.06
CA HIS A 233 -2.35 14.52 8.14
C HIS A 233 -1.60 15.78 7.67
N GLY A 234 -1.26 15.90 6.39
CA GLY A 234 -0.62 17.07 5.80
C GLY A 234 0.91 17.06 5.87
N LEU A 235 1.55 15.93 6.13
CA LEU A 235 3.01 15.79 6.04
C LEU A 235 3.46 15.93 4.58
N THR A 236 4.68 16.43 4.38
CA THR A 236 5.31 16.40 3.05
C THR A 236 5.60 14.95 2.61
N MET A 237 5.80 14.72 1.32
CA MET A 237 6.06 13.37 0.79
C MET A 237 7.26 12.68 1.49
N GLU A 238 8.37 13.39 1.67
CA GLU A 238 9.57 12.82 2.32
C GLU A 238 9.34 12.49 3.79
N GLU A 239 8.62 13.36 4.53
CA GLU A 239 8.24 13.12 5.92
C GLU A 239 7.27 11.94 6.02
N ALA A 240 6.22 11.91 5.18
CA ALA A 240 5.23 10.85 5.17
C ALA A 240 5.85 9.47 4.89
N VAL A 241 6.75 9.40 3.90
CA VAL A 241 7.47 8.17 3.56
C VAL A 241 8.40 7.74 4.70
N HIS A 242 9.08 8.68 5.39
CA HIS A 242 9.96 8.35 6.52
C HIS A 242 9.17 7.80 7.71
N GLU A 243 8.18 8.54 8.18
CA GLU A 243 7.34 8.17 9.34
C GLU A 243 6.60 6.84 9.11
N ALA A 244 6.06 6.66 7.90
CA ALA A 244 5.36 5.43 7.54
C ALA A 244 6.28 4.20 7.52
N GLN A 245 7.52 4.35 7.09
CA GLN A 245 8.51 3.28 7.13
C GLN A 245 8.90 2.93 8.56
N GLU A 246 9.11 3.93 9.43
CA GLU A 246 9.38 3.68 10.84
C GLU A 246 8.21 2.96 11.51
N PHE A 247 6.97 3.45 11.32
CA PHE A 247 5.77 2.76 11.80
C PHE A 247 5.74 1.32 11.31
N THR A 248 5.93 1.10 10.00
CA THR A 248 5.89 -0.23 9.41
C THR A 248 6.96 -1.13 10.02
N TRP A 249 8.21 -0.66 10.14
CA TRP A 249 9.30 -1.43 10.73
C TRP A 249 8.99 -1.84 12.17
N GLN A 250 8.40 -0.95 12.97
CA GLN A 250 7.95 -1.27 14.33
C GLN A 250 6.85 -2.33 14.31
N THR A 251 5.86 -2.24 13.40
CA THR A 251 4.83 -3.28 13.29
C THR A 251 5.40 -4.66 12.95
N LEU A 252 6.44 -4.71 12.10
CA LEU A 252 7.14 -5.94 11.73
C LEU A 252 7.98 -6.48 12.88
N ARG A 253 8.65 -5.62 13.63
CA ARG A 253 9.45 -6.00 14.81
C ARG A 253 8.58 -6.65 15.89
N HIS A 254 7.34 -6.21 16.05
CA HIS A 254 6.38 -6.74 17.02
C HIS A 254 5.42 -7.76 16.41
N ALA A 255 5.68 -8.20 15.17
CA ALA A 255 4.81 -9.13 14.49
C ALA A 255 4.65 -10.45 15.24
N PHE A 256 3.50 -11.05 15.09
CA PHE A 256 3.14 -12.33 15.70
C PHE A 256 2.71 -13.35 14.64
N ARG A 257 2.72 -14.62 15.01
CA ARG A 257 2.42 -15.72 14.09
C ARG A 257 1.17 -16.45 14.56
N PRO A 258 -0.04 -16.11 14.04
CA PRO A 258 -1.28 -16.73 14.50
C PRO A 258 -1.52 -18.13 13.93
N GLY A 259 -0.87 -18.46 12.81
CA GLY A 259 -1.03 -19.71 12.07
C GLY A 259 0.31 -20.34 11.68
N MET A 260 0.28 -21.23 10.67
CA MET A 260 1.46 -21.93 10.19
C MET A 260 2.26 -21.13 9.14
N GLY A 261 1.68 -20.07 8.58
CA GLY A 261 2.24 -19.28 7.51
C GLY A 261 3.15 -18.13 7.97
N GLN A 262 3.01 -16.99 7.33
CA GLN A 262 3.81 -15.78 7.56
C GLN A 262 3.46 -15.12 8.90
N PHE A 263 4.36 -14.25 9.38
CA PHE A 263 4.08 -13.35 10.48
C PHE A 263 3.10 -12.25 10.04
N ILE A 264 2.24 -11.84 10.96
CA ILE A 264 1.30 -10.72 10.79
C ILE A 264 1.86 -9.50 11.51
N PRO A 265 2.00 -8.33 10.85
CA PRO A 265 2.43 -7.08 11.47
C PRO A 265 1.50 -6.65 12.61
N ASP A 266 2.04 -6.31 13.79
CA ASP A 266 1.25 -5.78 14.89
C ASP A 266 1.06 -4.27 14.74
N ARG A 267 -0.03 -3.87 14.11
CA ARG A 267 -0.34 -2.46 13.81
C ARG A 267 -0.74 -1.65 15.05
N PHE A 268 -0.94 -2.33 16.19
CA PHE A 268 -1.24 -1.72 17.49
C PHE A 268 -0.17 -2.03 18.54
N PHE A 269 1.08 -2.22 18.12
CA PHE A 269 2.22 -2.55 19.00
C PHE A 269 2.34 -1.59 20.19
N TRP A 270 2.13 -0.30 19.96
CA TRP A 270 2.20 0.75 20.99
C TRP A 270 1.17 0.58 22.12
N ALA A 271 -0.02 0.05 21.84
CA ALA A 271 -1.04 -0.21 22.84
C ALA A 271 -0.64 -1.37 23.76
N ARG A 272 0.08 -2.37 23.24
CA ARG A 272 0.54 -3.53 24.03
C ARG A 272 1.76 -3.19 24.89
N GLU A 273 2.62 -2.27 24.46
CA GLU A 273 3.76 -1.82 25.26
C GLU A 273 3.31 -1.05 26.51
N SER A 274 2.25 -0.23 26.40
CA SER A 274 1.68 0.48 27.54
C SER A 274 1.10 -0.48 28.59
N ASP A 275 0.41 -1.55 28.19
CA ASP A 275 -0.13 -2.57 29.07
C ASP A 275 0.95 -3.33 29.87
N VAL A 276 2.12 -3.56 29.26
CA VAL A 276 3.26 -4.23 29.92
C VAL A 276 3.92 -3.31 30.94
N GLN A 277 4.06 -2.01 30.64
CA GLN A 277 4.61 -1.04 31.57
C GLN A 277 3.69 -0.78 32.75
N GLU A 278 2.38 -0.70 32.54
CA GLU A 278 1.39 -0.50 33.59
C GLU A 278 1.35 -1.69 34.55
N LYS A 279 1.32 -2.93 34.03
CA LYS A 279 1.41 -4.16 34.84
C LYS A 279 2.73 -4.29 35.58
N ALA A 280 3.86 -3.87 34.99
CA ALA A 280 5.15 -3.89 35.66
C ALA A 280 5.22 -2.87 36.80
N SER A 281 4.54 -1.72 36.70
CA SER A 281 4.45 -0.74 37.78
C SER A 281 3.54 -1.19 38.93
N GLU A 282 2.44 -1.89 38.64
CA GLU A 282 1.52 -2.46 39.66
C GLU A 282 2.18 -3.58 40.46
N LEU A 283 3.12 -4.36 39.89
CA LEU A 283 3.84 -5.42 40.58
C LEU A 283 4.99 -4.91 41.46
N GLN A 284 5.30 -3.62 41.44
CA GLN A 284 6.35 -2.98 42.25
C GLN A 284 5.76 -2.20 43.44
N HIS A 285 4.47 -2.22 43.64
CA HIS A 285 3.73 -1.68 44.78
C HIS A 285 3.01 -2.78 45.53
#